data_ebe136dfcf5ec3f3aaf713ad90fabbe5
#
_entry.id   ebe136dfcf5ec3f3aaf713ad90fabbe5
#
_cell.length_a   1.000
_cell.length_b   1.000
_cell.length_c   1.000
_cell.angle_alpha   90.00
_cell.angle_beta   90.00
_cell.angle_gamma   90.00
#
_symmetry.space_group_name_H-M   'P 1'
#
loop_
_entity.id
_entity.type
_entity.pdbx_description
1 polymer ?
#
loop_
_entity_poly.entity_id
_entity_poly.type
_entity_poly.pdbx_seq_one_letter_code
_entity_poly.pdbx_strand_id
1 'polypeptide(L)'
;INMQNLQMTFKNKKKVFLKSIKSKNTKSRNKYKRVALSTIRYAGGKSLAVGHVFELLPNHVKKVVSPFFGGGSVEIAMSKFLGLNVVGYDIFDILCNYWNFQIKKPEILFKRLNKLKPTFSEFERIRKILNKVWKKEVKLDPLTLAVYYVYNFNLSYGPGFMGWTSEI
;
A
#
# COMPACT_ATOMS: atom_id res chain seq x y z
N ILE A 1 -37.10 -8.60 -13.08
CA ILE A 1 -36.69 -7.29 -12.53
C ILE A 1 -35.33 -6.96 -13.11
N ASN A 2 -35.31 -6.12 -14.14
CA ASN A 2 -34.09 -5.65 -14.81
C ASN A 2 -33.37 -4.66 -13.86
N MET A 3 -32.41 -5.11 -13.08
CA MET A 3 -31.48 -4.20 -12.41
C MET A 3 -30.45 -3.75 -13.45
N GLN A 4 -30.75 -2.69 -14.16
CA GLN A 4 -29.77 -1.96 -14.95
C GLN A 4 -28.66 -1.50 -13.98
N ASN A 5 -27.50 -2.13 -14.07
CA ASN A 5 -26.25 -1.64 -13.47
C ASN A 5 -25.97 -0.25 -14.08
N LEU A 6 -26.50 0.79 -13.46
CA LEU A 6 -26.10 2.16 -13.74
C LEU A 6 -24.61 2.27 -13.37
N GLN A 7 -23.74 2.10 -14.36
CA GLN A 7 -22.30 2.36 -14.17
C GLN A 7 -22.16 3.82 -13.78
N MET A 8 -21.88 4.05 -12.48
CA MET A 8 -21.68 5.40 -11.96
C MET A 8 -20.56 6.09 -12.73
N THR A 9 -20.82 7.31 -13.19
CA THR A 9 -19.79 8.15 -13.82
C THR A 9 -18.65 8.43 -12.84
N PHE A 10 -17.46 8.71 -13.36
CA PHE A 10 -16.30 9.08 -12.54
C PHE A 10 -16.63 10.21 -11.54
N LYS A 11 -17.30 11.28 -12.03
CA LYS A 11 -17.73 12.42 -11.21
C LYS A 11 -18.61 11.98 -10.03
N ASN A 12 -19.53 11.05 -10.26
CA ASN A 12 -20.43 10.54 -9.23
C ASN A 12 -19.66 9.65 -8.22
N LYS A 13 -18.78 8.76 -8.68
CA LYS A 13 -17.93 7.94 -7.83
C LYS A 13 -17.09 8.82 -6.90
N LYS A 14 -16.44 9.86 -7.45
CA LYS A 14 -15.65 10.85 -6.71
C LYS A 14 -16.50 11.56 -5.64
N LYS A 15 -17.68 12.07 -6.01
CA LYS A 15 -18.60 12.77 -5.09
C LYS A 15 -19.06 11.86 -3.94
N VAL A 16 -19.47 10.63 -4.24
CA VAL A 16 -19.90 9.66 -3.23
C VAL A 16 -18.77 9.30 -2.29
N PHE A 17 -17.59 9.01 -2.82
CA PHE A 17 -16.43 8.69 -2.01
C PHE A 17 -16.04 9.85 -1.06
N LEU A 18 -15.90 11.06 -1.58
CA LEU A 18 -15.57 12.24 -0.77
C LEU A 18 -16.59 12.49 0.35
N LYS A 19 -17.89 12.28 0.06
CA LYS A 19 -18.95 12.38 1.08
C LYS A 19 -18.78 11.32 2.18
N SER A 20 -18.42 10.08 1.82
CA SER A 20 -18.25 8.97 2.78
C SER A 20 -17.10 9.16 3.75
N ILE A 21 -16.01 9.79 3.31
CA ILE A 21 -14.82 10.03 4.14
C ILE A 21 -14.78 11.41 4.79
N LYS A 22 -15.76 12.29 4.53
CA LYS A 22 -15.82 13.61 5.15
C LYS A 22 -15.88 13.49 6.68
N SER A 23 -15.05 14.24 7.39
CA SER A 23 -15.07 14.27 8.85
C SER A 23 -16.39 14.90 9.34
N LYS A 24 -17.06 14.23 10.27
CA LYS A 24 -18.25 14.80 10.96
C LYS A 24 -17.87 15.64 12.17
N ASN A 25 -16.62 15.53 12.63
CA ASN A 25 -16.15 16.27 13.80
C ASN A 25 -15.69 17.67 13.37
N THR A 26 -16.45 18.68 13.77
CA THR A 26 -16.15 20.09 13.49
C THR A 26 -14.88 20.59 14.18
N LYS A 27 -14.42 19.92 15.25
CA LYS A 27 -13.15 20.22 15.93
C LYS A 27 -11.94 19.55 15.28
N SER A 28 -12.15 18.67 14.30
CA SER A 28 -11.06 18.00 13.60
C SER A 28 -10.34 18.97 12.66
N ARG A 29 -9.01 19.05 12.78
CA ARG A 29 -8.17 19.80 11.82
C ARG A 29 -8.20 19.19 10.41
N ASN A 30 -8.61 17.92 10.27
CA ASN A 30 -8.65 17.21 9.00
C ASN A 30 -10.06 17.20 8.43
N LYS A 31 -10.23 17.76 7.23
CA LYS A 31 -11.48 17.74 6.46
C LYS A 31 -11.96 16.30 6.16
N TYR A 32 -11.03 15.38 5.97
CA TYR A 32 -11.29 13.99 5.61
C TYR A 32 -10.73 13.01 6.63
N LYS A 33 -11.38 11.87 6.77
CA LYS A 33 -10.90 10.73 7.55
C LYS A 33 -9.74 10.05 6.82
N ARG A 34 -8.88 9.37 7.58
CA ARG A 34 -7.81 8.52 7.04
C ARG A 34 -8.39 7.40 6.19
N VAL A 35 -7.78 7.15 5.02
CA VAL A 35 -8.09 6.02 4.14
C VAL A 35 -6.91 5.05 4.17
N ALA A 36 -7.01 4.05 5.06
CA ALA A 36 -5.94 3.07 5.27
C ALA A 36 -6.17 1.84 4.38
N LEU A 37 -5.57 1.83 3.19
CA LEU A 37 -5.65 0.73 2.23
C LEU A 37 -4.31 0.06 1.96
N SER A 38 -3.21 0.73 2.27
CA SER A 38 -1.88 0.14 2.10
C SER A 38 -1.71 -1.07 3.02
N THR A 39 -1.14 -2.13 2.49
CA THR A 39 -0.81 -3.36 3.23
C THR A 39 0.51 -3.26 4.00
N ILE A 40 1.23 -2.14 3.84
CA ILE A 40 2.46 -1.82 4.55
C ILE A 40 2.36 -0.43 5.21
N ARG A 41 2.97 -0.27 6.38
CA ARG A 41 3.03 1.00 7.12
C ARG A 41 4.17 1.88 6.59
N TYR A 42 4.08 2.30 5.33
CA TYR A 42 5.16 3.03 4.66
C TYR A 42 5.37 4.44 5.23
N ALA A 43 6.64 4.81 5.46
CA ALA A 43 7.02 6.16 5.92
C ALA A 43 6.57 7.21 4.90
N GLY A 44 5.99 8.30 5.37
CA GLY A 44 5.42 9.32 4.49
C GLY A 44 4.16 8.93 3.75
N GLY A 45 3.52 7.79 4.11
CA GLY A 45 2.26 7.34 3.51
C GLY A 45 1.18 8.42 3.55
N LYS A 46 0.49 8.63 2.43
CA LYS A 46 -0.45 9.74 2.20
C LYS A 46 -1.92 9.38 2.55
N SER A 47 -2.14 8.44 3.46
CA SER A 47 -3.48 7.96 3.83
C SER A 47 -4.44 9.05 4.35
N LEU A 48 -3.91 10.11 4.97
CA LEU A 48 -4.68 11.29 5.38
C LEU A 48 -4.96 12.27 4.23
N ALA A 49 -4.12 12.26 3.20
CA ALA A 49 -4.23 13.19 2.08
C ALA A 49 -5.16 12.68 0.95
N VAL A 50 -5.62 11.43 0.99
CA VAL A 50 -6.42 10.82 -0.08
C VAL A 50 -7.62 11.68 -0.47
N GLY A 51 -8.39 12.19 0.51
CA GLY A 51 -9.54 13.04 0.24
C GLY A 51 -9.16 14.36 -0.45
N HIS A 52 -8.08 15.00 -0.02
CA HIS A 52 -7.60 16.25 -0.61
C HIS A 52 -7.12 16.04 -2.05
N VAL A 53 -6.36 14.97 -2.29
CA VAL A 53 -5.92 14.62 -3.64
C VAL A 53 -7.10 14.34 -4.56
N PHE A 54 -8.12 13.62 -4.08
CA PHE A 54 -9.32 13.33 -4.86
C PHE A 54 -10.11 14.60 -5.21
N GLU A 55 -10.19 15.58 -4.31
CA GLU A 55 -10.83 16.87 -4.63
C GLU A 55 -10.18 17.53 -5.83
N LEU A 56 -8.85 17.52 -5.89
CA LEU A 56 -8.06 18.18 -6.93
C LEU A 56 -8.04 17.42 -8.27
N LEU A 57 -8.41 16.12 -8.28
CA LEU A 57 -8.42 15.35 -9.52
C LEU A 57 -9.41 15.94 -10.54
N PRO A 58 -9.00 16.19 -11.79
CA PRO A 58 -9.93 16.56 -12.87
C PRO A 58 -11.00 15.50 -13.09
N ASN A 59 -12.19 15.90 -13.54
CA ASN A 59 -13.33 14.98 -13.69
C ASN A 59 -13.27 14.05 -14.92
N HIS A 60 -12.24 14.19 -15.75
CA HIS A 60 -12.05 13.43 -17.00
C HIS A 60 -10.86 12.47 -16.95
N VAL A 61 -10.25 12.28 -15.78
CA VAL A 61 -9.08 11.38 -15.62
C VAL A 61 -9.48 9.94 -15.86
N LYS A 62 -8.69 9.23 -16.66
CA LYS A 62 -8.83 7.79 -16.92
C LYS A 62 -7.62 7.00 -16.46
N LYS A 63 -6.45 7.60 -16.49
CA LYS A 63 -5.17 6.98 -16.13
C LYS A 63 -4.37 7.92 -15.23
N VAL A 64 -3.69 7.33 -14.25
CA VAL A 64 -2.77 8.02 -13.35
C VAL A 64 -1.41 7.34 -13.42
N VAL A 65 -0.36 8.13 -13.48
CA VAL A 65 1.03 7.65 -13.35
C VAL A 65 1.59 8.21 -12.06
N SER A 66 2.05 7.34 -11.18
CA SER A 66 2.68 7.70 -9.91
C SER A 66 4.18 7.34 -9.97
N PRO A 67 5.09 8.31 -10.05
CA PRO A 67 6.53 8.06 -10.12
C PRO A 67 7.16 7.73 -8.77
N PHE A 68 6.43 7.94 -7.65
CA PHE A 68 6.85 7.67 -6.28
C PHE A 68 5.75 6.90 -5.55
N PHE A 69 5.57 5.63 -5.94
CA PHE A 69 4.43 4.82 -5.48
C PHE A 69 4.46 4.57 -3.96
N GLY A 70 5.62 4.27 -3.40
CA GLY A 70 5.80 4.02 -1.97
C GLY A 70 4.80 3.02 -1.41
N GLY A 71 4.07 3.41 -0.38
CA GLY A 71 3.01 2.59 0.22
C GLY A 71 1.70 2.53 -0.57
N GLY A 72 1.56 3.23 -1.69
CA GLY A 72 0.42 3.16 -2.60
C GLY A 72 -0.92 3.64 -2.04
N SER A 73 -0.93 4.41 -0.95
CA SER A 73 -2.19 4.78 -0.26
C SER A 73 -3.18 5.53 -1.14
N VAL A 74 -2.70 6.46 -1.96
CA VAL A 74 -3.51 7.27 -2.86
C VAL A 74 -3.87 6.48 -4.12
N GLU A 75 -2.90 5.80 -4.68
CA GLU A 75 -2.96 5.02 -5.90
C GLU A 75 -3.97 3.87 -5.78
N ILE A 76 -3.88 3.11 -4.67
CA ILE A 76 -4.83 2.03 -4.38
C ILE A 76 -6.24 2.59 -4.20
N ALA A 77 -6.39 3.73 -3.51
CA ALA A 77 -7.69 4.37 -3.36
C ALA A 77 -8.26 4.84 -4.70
N MET A 78 -7.44 5.43 -5.58
CA MET A 78 -7.84 5.84 -6.92
C MET A 78 -8.33 4.65 -7.77
N SER A 79 -7.59 3.56 -7.76
CA SER A 79 -7.99 2.35 -8.48
C SER A 79 -9.28 1.75 -7.89
N LYS A 80 -9.33 1.57 -6.57
CA LYS A 80 -10.43 0.89 -5.88
C LYS A 80 -11.74 1.68 -5.94
N PHE A 81 -11.73 2.97 -5.64
CA PHE A 81 -12.94 3.75 -5.48
C PHE A 81 -13.37 4.52 -6.73
N LEU A 82 -12.42 4.91 -7.56
CA LEU A 82 -12.72 5.65 -8.78
C LEU A 82 -12.63 4.78 -10.05
N GLY A 83 -12.05 3.59 -9.96
CA GLY A 83 -11.85 2.69 -11.10
C GLY A 83 -10.80 3.23 -12.08
N LEU A 84 -9.84 4.02 -11.62
CA LEU A 84 -8.78 4.55 -12.46
C LEU A 84 -7.74 3.48 -12.80
N ASN A 85 -7.22 3.54 -14.01
CA ASN A 85 -6.03 2.79 -14.38
C ASN A 85 -4.81 3.49 -13.77
N VAL A 86 -4.14 2.82 -12.84
CA VAL A 86 -2.98 3.37 -12.14
C VAL A 86 -1.73 2.60 -12.52
N VAL A 87 -0.70 3.33 -12.92
CA VAL A 87 0.66 2.79 -13.16
C VAL A 87 1.59 3.41 -12.12
N GLY A 88 2.13 2.58 -11.25
CA GLY A 88 3.06 2.99 -10.19
C GLY A 88 4.50 2.65 -10.55
N TYR A 89 5.40 3.57 -10.24
CA TYR A 89 6.85 3.40 -10.28
C TYR A 89 7.44 3.74 -8.92
N ASP A 90 8.54 3.10 -8.58
CA ASP A 90 9.36 3.45 -7.42
C ASP A 90 10.81 3.09 -7.74
N ILE A 91 11.77 3.82 -7.15
CA ILE A 91 13.18 3.55 -7.30
C ILE A 91 13.63 2.34 -6.46
N PHE A 92 12.87 2.02 -5.41
CA PHE A 92 13.21 0.94 -4.51
C PHE A 92 12.74 -0.41 -5.07
N ASP A 93 13.64 -1.13 -5.69
CA ASP A 93 13.39 -2.39 -6.41
C ASP A 93 12.77 -3.49 -5.52
N ILE A 94 13.20 -3.60 -4.26
CA ILE A 94 12.64 -4.56 -3.28
C ILE A 94 11.16 -4.26 -3.01
N LEU A 95 10.79 -2.99 -2.90
CA LEU A 95 9.40 -2.55 -2.78
C LEU A 95 8.60 -2.87 -4.05
N CYS A 96 9.16 -2.59 -5.22
CA CYS A 96 8.53 -2.92 -6.51
C CYS A 96 8.29 -4.43 -6.66
N ASN A 97 9.27 -5.25 -6.25
CA ASN A 97 9.13 -6.70 -6.22
C ASN A 97 7.98 -7.15 -5.30
N TYR A 98 7.89 -6.59 -4.10
CA TYR A 98 6.77 -6.86 -3.18
C TYR A 98 5.42 -6.50 -3.81
N TRP A 99 5.27 -5.29 -4.36
CA TRP A 99 4.02 -4.86 -4.98
C TRP A 99 3.62 -5.73 -6.18
N ASN A 100 4.59 -6.21 -6.98
CA ASN A 100 4.30 -7.16 -8.05
C ASN A 100 3.63 -8.45 -7.53
N PHE A 101 4.10 -9.01 -6.41
CA PHE A 101 3.47 -10.19 -5.82
C PHE A 101 2.14 -9.83 -5.14
N GLN A 102 2.08 -8.73 -4.41
CA GLN A 102 0.86 -8.29 -3.73
C GLN A 102 -0.31 -8.04 -4.71
N ILE A 103 -0.02 -7.55 -5.91
CA ILE A 103 -1.05 -7.26 -6.92
C ILE A 103 -1.36 -8.48 -7.78
N LYS A 104 -0.34 -9.24 -8.21
CA LYS A 104 -0.52 -10.30 -9.22
C LYS A 104 -0.72 -11.70 -8.62
N LYS A 105 -0.20 -11.96 -7.43
CA LYS A 105 -0.17 -13.29 -6.81
C LYS A 105 -0.32 -13.22 -5.28
N PRO A 106 -1.33 -12.50 -4.74
CA PRO A 106 -1.48 -12.27 -3.31
C PRO A 106 -1.65 -13.57 -2.51
N GLU A 107 -2.33 -14.59 -3.06
CA GLU A 107 -2.55 -15.87 -2.38
C GLU A 107 -1.23 -16.62 -2.12
N ILE A 108 -0.32 -16.60 -3.08
CA ILE A 108 0.99 -17.25 -2.96
C ILE A 108 1.84 -16.52 -1.93
N LEU A 109 1.84 -15.18 -1.97
CA LEU A 109 2.52 -14.33 -0.99
C LEU A 109 2.00 -14.63 0.43
N PHE A 110 0.69 -14.60 0.62
CA PHE A 110 0.02 -14.84 1.90
C PHE A 110 0.28 -16.26 2.43
N LYS A 111 0.16 -17.30 1.58
CA LYS A 111 0.44 -18.68 1.94
C LYS A 111 1.88 -18.88 2.43
N ARG A 112 2.85 -18.20 1.82
CA ARG A 112 4.25 -18.27 2.25
C ARG A 112 4.49 -17.47 3.53
N LEU A 113 3.88 -16.28 3.65
CA LEU A 113 3.97 -15.44 4.84
C LEU A 113 3.45 -16.16 6.10
N ASN A 114 2.32 -16.86 5.99
CA ASN A 114 1.71 -17.61 7.12
C ASN A 114 2.54 -18.80 7.61
N LYS A 115 3.58 -19.20 6.89
CA LYS A 115 4.52 -20.23 7.36
C LYS A 115 5.58 -19.68 8.30
N LEU A 116 5.77 -18.37 8.34
CA LEU A 116 6.73 -17.71 9.21
C LEU A 116 6.09 -17.44 10.58
N LYS A 117 6.82 -17.78 11.63
CA LYS A 117 6.38 -17.47 13.01
C LYS A 117 6.84 -16.05 13.37
N PRO A 118 5.97 -15.19 13.93
CA PRO A 118 6.34 -13.83 14.34
C PRO A 118 7.13 -13.87 15.66
N THR A 119 8.34 -14.40 15.62
CA THR A 119 9.27 -14.47 16.77
C THR A 119 10.45 -13.56 16.56
N PHE A 120 11.05 -13.09 17.66
CA PHE A 120 12.25 -12.25 17.63
C PHE A 120 13.39 -12.91 16.86
N SER A 121 13.65 -14.20 17.12
CA SER A 121 14.71 -14.94 16.44
C SER A 121 14.52 -15.02 14.93
N GLU A 122 13.29 -15.27 14.48
CA GLU A 122 12.97 -15.30 13.04
C GLU A 122 13.05 -13.93 12.41
N PHE A 123 12.61 -12.88 13.12
CA PHE A 123 12.75 -11.50 12.67
C PHE A 123 14.22 -11.13 12.45
N GLU A 124 15.08 -11.39 13.44
CA GLU A 124 16.51 -11.09 13.36
C GLU A 124 17.21 -11.91 12.27
N ARG A 125 16.84 -13.18 12.10
CA ARG A 125 17.35 -14.02 11.01
C ARG A 125 17.02 -13.40 9.65
N ILE A 126 15.74 -13.04 9.43
CA ILE A 126 15.28 -12.45 8.17
C ILE A 126 15.92 -11.08 7.95
N ARG A 127 16.01 -10.24 8.98
CA ARG A 127 16.64 -8.93 8.92
C ARG A 127 18.12 -9.02 8.49
N LYS A 128 18.88 -9.96 9.04
CA LYS A 128 20.27 -10.21 8.63
C LYS A 128 20.37 -10.61 7.16
N ILE A 129 19.46 -11.46 6.68
CA ILE A 129 19.41 -11.86 5.27
C ILE A 129 19.08 -10.66 4.37
N LEU A 130 18.05 -9.86 4.71
CA LEU A 130 17.67 -8.67 3.95
C LEU A 130 18.79 -7.63 3.90
N ASN A 131 19.58 -7.50 4.98
CA ASN A 131 20.74 -6.62 4.99
C ASN A 131 21.81 -7.07 3.98
N LYS A 132 22.08 -8.39 3.89
CA LYS A 132 22.98 -8.94 2.87
C LYS A 132 22.43 -8.72 1.45
N VAL A 133 21.12 -8.88 1.24
CA VAL A 133 20.48 -8.57 -0.06
C VAL A 133 20.64 -7.08 -0.39
N TRP A 134 20.41 -6.20 0.58
CA TRP A 134 20.60 -4.76 0.41
C TRP A 134 22.03 -4.39 0.01
N LYS A 135 23.01 -5.03 0.63
CA LYS A 135 24.43 -4.88 0.28
C LYS A 135 24.86 -5.60 -1.00
N LYS A 136 23.91 -6.28 -1.67
CA LYS A 136 24.18 -7.10 -2.87
C LYS A 136 25.13 -8.28 -2.66
N GLU A 137 25.30 -8.74 -1.40
CA GLU A 137 26.11 -9.89 -1.02
C GLU A 137 25.39 -11.22 -1.32
N VAL A 138 24.05 -11.22 -1.27
CA VAL A 138 23.20 -12.40 -1.49
C VAL A 138 22.03 -12.02 -2.39
N LYS A 139 21.64 -12.93 -3.26
CA LYS A 139 20.41 -12.81 -4.07
C LYS A 139 19.40 -13.85 -3.61
N LEU A 140 18.18 -13.43 -3.36
CA LEU A 140 17.03 -14.30 -3.08
C LEU A 140 16.17 -14.46 -4.33
N ASP A 141 15.39 -15.55 -4.35
CA ASP A 141 14.30 -15.63 -5.33
C ASP A 141 13.25 -14.54 -5.04
N PRO A 142 12.58 -14.03 -6.08
CA PRO A 142 11.70 -12.86 -5.94
C PRO A 142 10.55 -13.07 -4.95
N LEU A 143 9.99 -14.28 -4.85
CA LEU A 143 8.90 -14.55 -3.91
C LEU A 143 9.39 -14.54 -2.47
N THR A 144 10.50 -15.19 -2.17
CA THR A 144 11.10 -15.19 -0.83
C THR A 144 11.48 -13.77 -0.41
N LEU A 145 12.04 -12.98 -1.34
CA LEU A 145 12.35 -11.56 -1.08
C LEU A 145 11.08 -10.76 -0.73
N ALA A 146 9.99 -10.93 -1.47
CA ALA A 146 8.72 -10.25 -1.19
C ALA A 146 8.14 -10.65 0.18
N VAL A 147 8.19 -11.95 0.53
CA VAL A 147 7.73 -12.47 1.82
C VAL A 147 8.57 -11.91 2.97
N TYR A 148 9.89 -11.94 2.85
CA TYR A 148 10.79 -11.41 3.89
C TYR A 148 10.65 -9.90 4.05
N TYR A 149 10.47 -9.18 2.94
CA TYR A 149 10.22 -7.74 2.97
C TYR A 149 8.97 -7.39 3.78
N VAL A 150 7.80 -7.97 3.45
CA VAL A 150 6.56 -7.64 4.15
C VAL A 150 6.56 -8.14 5.59
N TYR A 151 7.15 -9.31 5.86
CA TYR A 151 7.33 -9.82 7.21
C TYR A 151 8.14 -8.86 8.09
N ASN A 152 9.34 -8.50 7.65
CA ASN A 152 10.21 -7.60 8.39
C ASN A 152 9.58 -6.21 8.53
N PHE A 153 8.97 -5.70 7.45
CA PHE A 153 8.37 -4.37 7.43
C PHE A 153 7.22 -4.22 8.44
N ASN A 154 6.35 -5.25 8.53
CA ASN A 154 5.19 -5.20 9.43
C ASN A 154 5.56 -5.45 10.90
N LEU A 155 6.64 -6.16 11.17
CA LEU A 155 7.13 -6.42 12.53
C LEU A 155 8.16 -5.39 13.02
N SER A 156 8.64 -4.50 12.15
CA SER A 156 9.55 -3.42 12.55
C SER A 156 8.82 -2.36 13.38
N TYR A 157 9.51 -1.83 14.38
CA TYR A 157 9.07 -0.63 15.08
C TYR A 157 9.13 0.57 14.13
N GLY A 158 8.00 1.20 13.91
CA GLY A 158 7.89 2.32 12.98
C GLY A 158 7.87 1.92 11.50
N PRO A 159 7.59 2.86 10.62
CA PRO A 159 7.45 2.64 9.19
C PRO A 159 8.81 2.70 8.49
N GLY A 160 9.60 1.63 8.56
CA GLY A 160 10.91 1.60 7.91
C GLY A 160 11.31 0.20 7.45
N PHE A 161 12.07 0.13 6.36
CA PHE A 161 12.73 -1.10 5.94
C PHE A 161 13.92 -1.37 6.87
N MET A 162 14.03 -2.59 7.39
CA MET A 162 15.04 -3.01 8.38
C MET A 162 15.07 -2.17 9.66
N GLY A 163 13.94 -1.61 10.06
CA GLY A 163 13.82 -0.87 11.32
C GLY A 163 14.03 -1.75 12.57
N TRP A 164 13.94 -1.12 13.73
CA TRP A 164 13.99 -1.81 15.03
C TRP A 164 12.76 -2.69 15.21
N THR A 165 12.90 -3.79 15.96
CA THR A 165 11.76 -4.63 16.35
C THR A 165 10.72 -3.84 17.12
N SER A 166 9.45 -4.04 16.80
CA SER A 166 8.39 -3.83 17.78
C SER A 166 8.45 -4.97 18.80
N GLU A 167 7.97 -4.75 20.02
CA GLU A 167 7.72 -5.84 20.96
C GLU A 167 6.83 -6.89 20.26
N ILE A 168 7.31 -8.13 20.24
CA ILE A 168 6.64 -9.29 19.63
C ILE A 168 6.07 -10.12 20.75
#